data_bd01eed9b01254565658215d99f8cc6f
#
_entry.id   bd01eed9b01254565658215d99f8cc6f
#
_cell.length_a   1.000
_cell.length_b   1.000
_cell.length_c   1.000
_cell.angle_alpha   90.00
_cell.angle_beta   90.00
_cell.angle_gamma   90.00
#
_symmetry.space_group_name_H-M   'P 1'
#
loop_
_entity.id
_entity.type
_entity.pdbx_description
1 polymer ?
#
loop_
_entity_poly.entity_id
_entity_poly.type
_entity_poly.pdbx_seq_one_letter_code
_entity_poly.pdbx_strand_id
1 'polypeptide(L)'
;VFDNPEPGLDPYLYLDYIIETGDAYGVDFVFNYDLPSINLYAVYSLGKTVRWDGVQEYSPVFDRRHNVNLVGSYKFGKTRLWEFDVRWNMGSGFPFTQTQGFYEQYTFQNGTSTDIINTNGELGIVYGELNGGRLPYYHRLDMTLKREIILSTSSTLEANIGVTNAY
;
A
#
# COMPACT_ATOMS: atom_id res chain seq x y z
N VAL A 1 27.25 -5.51 -2.94
CA VAL A 1 28.58 -6.04 -3.26
C VAL A 1 28.35 -7.10 -4.30
N PHE A 2 28.64 -6.79 -5.57
CA PHE A 2 28.56 -7.80 -6.63
C PHE A 2 29.79 -8.70 -6.46
N ASP A 3 29.57 -9.94 -6.08
CA ASP A 3 30.65 -10.93 -6.06
C ASP A 3 31.20 -11.08 -7.47
N ASN A 4 32.53 -11.04 -7.57
CA ASN A 4 33.22 -11.30 -8.82
C ASN A 4 32.80 -12.70 -9.34
N PRO A 5 32.45 -12.81 -10.60
CA PRO A 5 32.05 -14.08 -11.19
C PRO A 5 33.12 -15.14 -10.98
N GLU A 6 32.70 -16.32 -10.57
CA GLU A 6 33.57 -17.52 -10.56
C GLU A 6 34.18 -17.69 -11.95
N PRO A 7 35.51 -17.87 -12.06
CA PRO A 7 36.16 -18.02 -13.36
C PRO A 7 35.68 -19.31 -14.03
N GLY A 8 34.94 -19.17 -15.13
CA GLY A 8 34.47 -20.28 -15.97
C GLY A 8 32.97 -20.36 -16.21
N LEU A 9 32.17 -19.48 -15.61
CA LEU A 9 30.75 -19.37 -15.95
C LEU A 9 30.52 -18.40 -17.12
N ASP A 10 29.60 -18.78 -18.00
CA ASP A 10 29.19 -17.99 -19.14
C ASP A 10 28.64 -16.63 -18.67
N PRO A 11 29.17 -15.48 -19.14
CA PRO A 11 28.67 -14.16 -18.73
C PRO A 11 27.17 -13.93 -18.93
N TYR A 12 26.53 -14.69 -19.82
CA TYR A 12 25.08 -14.64 -20.06
C TYR A 12 24.25 -15.42 -19.02
N LEU A 13 24.87 -16.16 -18.12
CA LEU A 13 24.22 -16.87 -17.02
C LEU A 13 24.16 -16.07 -15.71
N TYR A 14 24.71 -14.83 -15.71
CA TYR A 14 24.51 -13.92 -14.58
C TYR A 14 23.09 -13.39 -14.63
N LEU A 15 22.25 -14.07 -13.91
CA LEU A 15 20.98 -13.51 -13.51
C LEU A 15 21.30 -12.53 -12.37
N ASP A 16 21.10 -11.25 -12.61
CA ASP A 16 21.16 -10.18 -11.59
C ASP A 16 20.01 -10.36 -10.58
N TYR A 17 19.92 -11.53 -9.96
CA TYR A 17 18.96 -11.81 -8.92
C TYR A 17 19.60 -11.70 -7.56
N ILE A 18 19.03 -10.85 -6.74
CA ILE A 18 19.29 -10.85 -5.30
C ILE A 18 18.35 -11.87 -4.68
N ILE A 19 18.92 -12.93 -4.09
CA ILE A 19 18.14 -13.91 -3.34
C ILE A 19 17.86 -13.31 -1.97
N GLU A 20 16.59 -13.06 -1.70
CA GLU A 20 16.13 -12.53 -0.42
C GLU A 20 15.38 -13.62 0.36
N THR A 21 15.52 -13.57 1.67
CA THR A 21 14.66 -14.30 2.60
C THR A 21 13.71 -13.33 3.28
N GLY A 22 12.56 -13.80 3.77
CA GLY A 22 11.64 -12.91 4.43
C GLY A 22 10.64 -13.64 5.30
N ASP A 23 10.18 -12.93 6.32
CA ASP A 23 9.17 -13.37 7.25
C ASP A 23 7.95 -12.45 7.18
N ALA A 24 6.76 -13.03 7.19
CA ALA A 24 5.50 -12.31 7.28
C ALA A 24 4.63 -12.94 8.37
N TYR A 25 4.17 -12.13 9.30
CA TYR A 25 3.32 -12.58 10.40
C TYR A 25 2.33 -11.48 10.79
N GLY A 26 1.23 -11.90 11.40
CA GLY A 26 0.19 -10.96 11.80
C GLY A 26 -0.96 -11.61 12.52
N VAL A 27 -1.94 -10.78 12.89
CA VAL A 27 -3.17 -11.18 13.54
C VAL A 27 -4.32 -10.41 12.91
N ASP A 28 -5.39 -11.12 12.58
CA ASP A 28 -6.63 -10.55 12.08
C ASP A 28 -7.74 -10.68 13.14
N PHE A 29 -8.43 -9.57 13.37
CA PHE A 29 -9.62 -9.52 14.20
C PHE A 29 -10.83 -9.27 13.28
N VAL A 30 -11.77 -10.19 13.31
CA VAL A 30 -13.01 -10.10 12.53
C VAL A 30 -14.19 -9.96 13.47
N PHE A 31 -14.98 -8.93 13.26
CA PHE A 31 -16.22 -8.69 13.97
C PHE A 31 -17.38 -8.69 12.97
N ASN A 32 -18.38 -9.53 13.23
CA ASN A 32 -19.60 -9.58 12.44
C ASN A 32 -20.81 -9.49 13.36
N TYR A 33 -21.68 -8.54 13.06
CA TYR A 33 -22.92 -8.32 13.80
C TYR A 33 -24.06 -8.15 12.81
N ASP A 34 -25.01 -9.09 12.85
CA ASP A 34 -26.10 -9.15 11.89
C ASP A 34 -27.45 -9.20 12.62
N LEU A 35 -28.28 -8.20 12.35
CA LEU A 35 -29.66 -8.09 12.76
C LEU A 35 -30.56 -7.77 11.57
N PRO A 36 -31.88 -7.97 11.68
CA PRO A 36 -32.80 -7.70 10.56
C PRO A 36 -32.75 -6.27 9.99
N SER A 37 -32.23 -5.32 10.72
CA SER A 37 -32.14 -3.90 10.32
C SER A 37 -30.72 -3.34 10.33
N ILE A 38 -29.77 -4.05 10.90
CA ILE A 38 -28.38 -3.58 11.05
C ILE A 38 -27.46 -4.72 10.68
N ASN A 39 -26.57 -4.46 9.75
CA ASN A 39 -25.43 -5.32 9.48
C ASN A 39 -24.15 -4.52 9.69
N LEU A 40 -23.22 -5.06 10.46
CA LEU A 40 -21.91 -4.45 10.69
C LEU A 40 -20.84 -5.52 10.56
N TYR A 41 -19.93 -5.30 9.65
CA TYR A 41 -18.75 -6.14 9.42
C TYR A 41 -17.49 -5.29 9.56
N ALA A 42 -16.61 -5.69 10.44
CA ALA A 42 -15.35 -5.00 10.66
C ALA A 42 -14.19 -6.00 10.68
N VAL A 43 -13.12 -5.66 9.99
CA VAL A 43 -11.86 -6.40 10.00
C VAL A 43 -10.75 -5.45 10.36
N TYR A 44 -9.94 -5.85 11.33
CA TYR A 44 -8.69 -5.20 11.65
C TYR A 44 -7.55 -6.19 11.52
N SER A 45 -6.59 -5.86 10.66
CA SER A 45 -5.37 -6.65 10.44
C SER A 45 -4.16 -5.90 10.99
N LEU A 46 -3.40 -6.56 11.83
CA LEU A 46 -2.09 -6.14 12.30
C LEU A 46 -1.06 -7.09 11.71
N GLY A 47 -0.23 -6.60 10.78
CA GLY A 47 0.78 -7.40 10.10
C GLY A 47 2.17 -6.80 10.17
N LYS A 48 3.17 -7.62 9.99
CA LYS A 48 4.57 -7.21 9.79
C LYS A 48 5.19 -8.10 8.74
N THR A 49 5.81 -7.48 7.76
CA THR A 49 6.64 -8.18 6.78
C THR A 49 8.05 -7.60 6.83
N VAL A 50 9.03 -8.47 6.88
CA VAL A 50 10.45 -8.11 6.84
C VAL A 50 11.14 -8.95 5.79
N ARG A 51 12.20 -8.40 5.19
CA ARG A 51 13.08 -9.07 4.24
C ARG A 51 14.52 -8.87 4.65
N TRP A 52 15.34 -9.86 4.31
CA TRP A 52 16.78 -9.84 4.45
C TRP A 52 17.41 -10.06 3.07
N ASP A 53 18.20 -9.10 2.62
CA ASP A 53 18.84 -9.10 1.29
C ASP A 53 20.28 -9.67 1.30
N GLY A 54 20.71 -10.21 2.43
CA GLY A 54 22.08 -10.68 2.67
C GLY A 54 22.96 -9.64 3.38
N VAL A 55 22.52 -8.39 3.48
CA VAL A 55 23.27 -7.27 4.09
C VAL A 55 22.47 -6.61 5.20
N GLN A 56 21.18 -6.35 4.98
CA GLN A 56 20.33 -5.61 5.92
C GLN A 56 18.90 -6.17 5.95
N GLU A 57 18.25 -5.97 7.09
CA GLU A 57 16.82 -6.23 7.24
C GLU A 57 16.04 -4.95 6.89
N TYR A 58 14.99 -5.09 6.10
CA TYR A 58 14.15 -3.98 5.71
C TYR A 58 12.68 -4.38 5.55
N SER A 59 11.76 -3.40 5.64
CA SER A 59 10.35 -3.60 5.33
C SER A 59 10.13 -3.45 3.82
N PRO A 60 9.50 -4.42 3.12
CA PRO A 60 9.19 -4.26 1.70
C PRO A 60 8.18 -3.15 1.47
N VAL A 61 8.18 -2.56 0.28
CA VAL A 61 7.33 -1.42 -0.10
C VAL A 61 5.82 -1.66 0.10
N PHE A 62 5.39 -2.90 0.15
CA PHE A 62 4.00 -3.29 0.37
C PHE A 62 3.66 -3.62 1.84
N ASP A 63 4.61 -3.51 2.78
CA ASP A 63 4.35 -3.74 4.21
C ASP A 63 3.36 -2.71 4.74
N ARG A 64 2.17 -3.18 5.09
CA ARG A 64 1.13 -2.37 5.71
C ARG A 64 0.87 -2.87 7.12
N ARG A 65 1.34 -2.13 8.11
CA ARG A 65 1.28 -2.53 9.51
C ARG A 65 -0.15 -2.65 10.04
N HIS A 66 -0.99 -1.68 9.73
CA HIS A 66 -2.38 -1.62 10.17
C HIS A 66 -3.29 -1.52 8.97
N ASN A 67 -4.32 -2.35 8.92
CA ASN A 67 -5.35 -2.28 7.90
C ASN A 67 -6.73 -2.49 8.58
N VAL A 68 -7.65 -1.55 8.34
CA VAL A 68 -9.01 -1.60 8.87
C VAL A 68 -9.99 -1.54 7.72
N ASN A 69 -10.95 -2.43 7.73
CA ASN A 69 -12.08 -2.40 6.82
C ASN A 69 -13.36 -2.46 7.66
N LEU A 70 -14.21 -1.48 7.51
CA LEU A 70 -15.51 -1.39 8.17
C LEU A 70 -16.57 -1.23 7.11
N VAL A 71 -17.57 -2.10 7.18
CA VAL A 71 -18.77 -2.05 6.32
C VAL A 71 -19.98 -2.12 7.25
N GLY A 72 -20.89 -1.18 7.10
CA GLY A 72 -22.13 -1.16 7.85
C GLY A 72 -23.31 -0.86 6.94
N SER A 73 -24.44 -1.51 7.18
CA SER A 73 -25.71 -1.17 6.56
C SER A 73 -26.81 -1.05 7.62
N TYR A 74 -27.67 -0.09 7.42
CA TYR A 74 -28.79 0.17 8.30
C TYR A 74 -30.08 0.36 7.51
N LYS A 75 -31.03 -0.58 7.70
CA LYS A 75 -32.38 -0.50 7.12
C LYS A 75 -33.31 0.25 8.06
N PHE A 76 -33.95 1.30 7.56
CA PHE A 76 -34.81 2.17 8.36
C PHE A 76 -36.14 2.51 7.65
N GLY A 77 -37.00 3.21 8.39
CA GLY A 77 -38.37 3.51 7.99
C GLY A 77 -39.36 2.43 8.40
N LYS A 78 -40.66 2.75 8.34
CA LYS A 78 -41.76 1.85 8.79
C LYS A 78 -41.80 0.53 8.01
N THR A 79 -41.42 0.57 6.73
CA THR A 79 -41.40 -0.59 5.83
C THR A 79 -40.02 -1.14 5.56
N ARG A 80 -38.97 -0.55 6.18
CA ARG A 80 -37.55 -0.89 5.97
C ARG A 80 -37.10 -0.87 4.49
N LEU A 81 -37.73 -0.02 3.71
CA LEU A 81 -37.41 0.15 2.28
C LEU A 81 -36.28 1.14 2.04
N TRP A 82 -35.79 1.77 3.08
CA TRP A 82 -34.60 2.59 3.04
C TRP A 82 -33.43 1.84 3.65
N GLU A 83 -32.25 1.92 2.98
CA GLU A 83 -30.99 1.36 3.45
C GLU A 83 -29.89 2.41 3.31
N PHE A 84 -29.15 2.60 4.39
CA PHE A 84 -27.98 3.45 4.43
C PHE A 84 -26.74 2.57 4.63
N ASP A 85 -25.83 2.63 3.66
CA ASP A 85 -24.59 1.87 3.67
C ASP A 85 -23.41 2.79 3.91
N VAL A 86 -22.46 2.31 4.69
CA VAL A 86 -21.19 2.97 4.97
C VAL A 86 -20.07 1.97 4.75
N ARG A 87 -19.03 2.38 4.05
CA ARG A 87 -17.77 1.66 3.95
C ARG A 87 -16.64 2.60 4.36
N TRP A 88 -15.87 2.18 5.33
CA TRP A 88 -14.68 2.90 5.73
C TRP A 88 -13.46 1.98 5.68
N ASN A 89 -12.40 2.46 5.02
CA ASN A 89 -11.14 1.77 4.90
C ASN A 89 -10.04 2.65 5.47
N MET A 90 -9.13 2.09 6.23
CA MET A 90 -7.93 2.75 6.72
C MET A 90 -6.74 1.81 6.57
N GLY A 91 -5.62 2.35 6.14
CA GLY A 91 -4.37 1.62 6.09
C GLY A 91 -3.20 2.48 6.55
N SER A 92 -2.28 1.89 7.31
CA SER A 92 -1.01 2.57 7.61
C SER A 92 -0.22 2.83 6.33
N GLY A 93 0.60 3.86 6.35
CA GLY A 93 1.42 4.25 5.21
C GLY A 93 2.40 3.16 4.79
N PHE A 94 2.65 3.08 3.50
CA PHE A 94 3.66 2.20 2.93
C PHE A 94 5.06 2.68 3.24
N PRO A 95 6.05 1.77 3.40
CA PRO A 95 7.44 2.12 3.51
C PRO A 95 7.98 2.75 2.23
N PHE A 96 8.91 3.67 2.38
CA PHE A 96 9.66 4.25 1.27
C PHE A 96 11.06 4.67 1.71
N THR A 97 12.00 4.70 0.76
CA THR A 97 13.36 5.18 1.01
C THR A 97 13.39 6.69 0.92
N GLN A 98 13.81 7.35 2.00
CA GLN A 98 13.90 8.82 2.04
C GLN A 98 15.14 9.31 1.30
N THR A 99 15.01 10.38 0.54
CA THR A 99 16.14 11.14 0.03
C THR A 99 16.65 12.04 1.15
N GLN A 100 17.91 11.89 1.54
CA GLN A 100 18.56 12.69 2.59
C GLN A 100 19.27 13.92 2.02
N GLY A 101 19.69 13.87 0.77
CA GLY A 101 20.40 14.97 0.13
C GLY A 101 20.79 14.65 -1.29
N PHE A 102 21.50 15.61 -1.87
CA PHE A 102 22.04 15.50 -3.23
C PHE A 102 23.52 15.85 -3.19
N TYR A 103 24.26 15.26 -4.10
CA TYR A 103 25.69 15.56 -4.30
C TYR A 103 26.00 15.65 -5.77
N GLU A 104 27.08 16.33 -6.11
CA GLU A 104 27.57 16.40 -7.47
C GLU A 104 28.42 15.16 -7.78
N GLN A 105 27.91 14.33 -8.69
CA GLN A 105 28.60 13.11 -9.09
C GLN A 105 29.44 13.38 -10.33
N TYR A 106 30.76 13.24 -10.20
CA TYR A 106 31.70 13.36 -11.30
C TYR A 106 31.98 12.00 -11.92
N THR A 107 31.77 11.89 -13.23
CA THR A 107 32.13 10.70 -14.00
C THR A 107 33.53 10.88 -14.59
N PHE A 108 34.50 10.12 -14.10
CA PHE A 108 35.91 10.19 -14.55
C PHE A 108 36.14 9.33 -15.82
N GLN A 109 35.28 9.39 -16.81
CA GLN A 109 35.33 8.53 -18.01
C GLN A 109 36.56 8.81 -18.87
N ASN A 110 37.10 10.02 -18.86
CA ASN A 110 38.22 10.46 -19.73
C ASN A 110 39.46 10.88 -18.93
N GLY A 111 39.59 10.50 -17.66
CA GLY A 111 40.69 10.86 -16.78
C GLY A 111 40.43 12.10 -15.93
N THR A 112 41.22 12.30 -14.89
CA THR A 112 41.00 13.29 -13.82
C THR A 112 41.19 14.75 -14.23
N SER A 113 41.68 15.04 -15.44
CA SER A 113 42.07 16.40 -15.82
C SER A 113 41.07 17.15 -16.71
N THR A 114 40.04 16.48 -17.25
CA THR A 114 39.13 17.11 -18.22
C THR A 114 37.71 17.29 -17.66
N ASP A 115 37.23 16.41 -16.80
CA ASP A 115 35.81 16.41 -16.42
C ASP A 115 35.48 17.34 -15.26
N ILE A 116 36.45 17.57 -14.35
CA ILE A 116 36.25 18.44 -13.17
C ILE A 116 36.24 19.93 -13.54
N ILE A 117 36.92 20.32 -14.64
CA ILE A 117 37.11 21.73 -14.98
C ILE A 117 36.09 22.19 -16.03
N ASN A 118 35.57 21.30 -16.87
CA ASN A 118 34.80 21.67 -18.09
C ASN A 118 33.35 21.19 -18.09
N THR A 119 32.94 20.31 -17.18
CA THR A 119 31.56 19.78 -17.11
C THR A 119 31.02 19.91 -15.72
N ASN A 120 29.76 20.35 -15.62
CA ASN A 120 29.00 20.20 -14.39
C ASN A 120 28.79 18.69 -14.16
N GLY A 121 28.99 18.23 -12.93
CA GLY A 121 28.69 16.86 -12.54
C GLY A 121 27.20 16.53 -12.66
N GLU A 122 26.89 15.27 -12.73
CA GLU A 122 25.50 14.80 -12.65
C GLU A 122 25.00 14.89 -11.20
N LEU A 123 23.69 15.08 -11.04
CA LEU A 123 23.07 15.12 -9.71
C LEU A 123 22.96 13.70 -9.15
N GLY A 124 23.78 13.37 -8.17
CA GLY A 124 23.67 12.15 -7.39
C GLY A 124 22.72 12.31 -6.21
N ILE A 125 22.07 11.24 -5.78
CA ILE A 125 21.13 11.22 -4.66
C ILE A 125 21.73 10.46 -3.49
N VAL A 126 21.70 11.06 -2.31
CA VAL A 126 22.00 10.38 -1.04
C VAL A 126 20.71 9.83 -0.47
N TYR A 127 20.59 8.51 -0.44
CA TYR A 127 19.45 7.83 0.16
C TYR A 127 19.67 7.58 1.65
N GLY A 128 18.59 7.59 2.41
CA GLY A 128 18.54 7.09 3.79
C GLY A 128 18.45 5.56 3.85
N GLU A 129 18.02 5.07 5.01
CA GLU A 129 17.75 3.63 5.18
C GLU A 129 16.73 3.13 4.16
N LEU A 130 16.96 1.94 3.61
CA LEU A 130 16.06 1.30 2.66
C LEU A 130 14.67 1.11 3.28
N ASN A 131 13.67 1.78 2.71
CA ASN A 131 12.28 1.76 3.19
C ASN A 131 12.13 2.18 4.68
N GLY A 132 13.04 3.00 5.22
CA GLY A 132 13.03 3.47 6.61
C GLY A 132 11.95 4.53 6.90
N GLY A 133 11.47 5.25 5.89
CA GLY A 133 10.36 6.18 6.00
C GLY A 133 9.00 5.49 5.82
N ARG A 134 7.92 6.13 6.31
CA ARG A 134 6.55 5.68 6.04
C ARG A 134 5.69 6.84 5.56
N LEU A 135 4.87 6.56 4.55
CA LEU A 135 3.86 7.50 4.06
C LEU A 135 2.79 7.75 5.15
N PRO A 136 2.03 8.84 5.05
CA PRO A 136 0.87 9.08 5.90
C PRO A 136 -0.16 7.95 5.81
N TYR A 137 -1.01 7.85 6.83
CA TYR A 137 -2.14 6.92 6.80
C TYR A 137 -3.08 7.28 5.65
N TYR A 138 -3.51 6.26 4.94
CA TYR A 138 -4.57 6.36 3.94
C TYR A 138 -5.90 5.98 4.59
N HIS A 139 -6.93 6.77 4.36
CA HIS A 139 -8.29 6.42 4.74
C HIS A 139 -9.29 6.92 3.70
N ARG A 140 -10.41 6.23 3.61
CA ARG A 140 -11.47 6.53 2.67
C ARG A 140 -12.82 6.17 3.26
N LEU A 141 -13.79 7.05 3.10
CA LEU A 141 -15.18 6.87 3.49
C LEU A 141 -16.08 6.92 2.26
N ASP A 142 -16.84 5.87 2.04
CA ASP A 142 -17.88 5.80 1.03
C ASP A 142 -19.23 5.63 1.74
N MET A 143 -20.26 6.33 1.25
CA MET A 143 -21.61 6.28 1.79
C MET A 143 -22.61 6.12 0.65
N THR A 144 -23.64 5.31 0.86
CA THR A 144 -24.70 5.11 -0.12
C THR A 144 -26.05 5.09 0.58
N LEU A 145 -27.01 5.78 0.01
CA LEU A 145 -28.43 5.71 0.39
C LEU A 145 -29.20 5.02 -0.70
N LYS A 146 -29.87 3.94 -0.35
CA LYS A 146 -30.74 3.15 -1.25
C LYS A 146 -32.18 3.24 -0.82
N ARG A 147 -33.07 3.15 -1.79
CA ARG A 147 -34.51 3.04 -1.58
C ARG A 147 -35.11 2.00 -2.51
N GLU A 148 -35.77 1.03 -1.92
CA GLU A 148 -36.63 0.10 -2.65
C GLU A 148 -38.03 0.71 -2.85
N ILE A 149 -38.54 0.65 -4.06
CA ILE A 149 -39.86 1.11 -4.47
C ILE A 149 -40.61 -0.09 -5.02
N ILE A 150 -41.61 -0.56 -4.31
CA ILE A 150 -42.43 -1.69 -4.78
C ILE A 150 -43.43 -1.16 -5.80
N LEU A 151 -43.25 -1.56 -7.05
CA LEU A 151 -44.13 -1.17 -8.17
C LEU A 151 -45.31 -2.14 -8.34
N SER A 152 -45.09 -3.43 -8.07
CA SER A 152 -46.08 -4.49 -8.18
C SER A 152 -45.68 -5.65 -7.28
N THR A 153 -46.56 -6.66 -7.15
CA THR A 153 -46.25 -7.92 -6.45
C THR A 153 -45.08 -8.70 -7.05
N SER A 154 -44.71 -8.41 -8.31
CA SER A 154 -43.61 -9.07 -9.02
C SER A 154 -42.51 -8.14 -9.47
N SER A 155 -42.56 -6.84 -9.16
CA SER A 155 -41.62 -5.85 -9.65
C SER A 155 -41.25 -4.87 -8.55
N THR A 156 -39.95 -4.73 -8.29
CA THR A 156 -39.37 -3.76 -7.38
C THR A 156 -38.34 -2.93 -8.12
N LEU A 157 -38.35 -1.61 -7.90
CA LEU A 157 -37.34 -0.69 -8.42
C LEU A 157 -36.44 -0.31 -7.25
N GLU A 158 -35.13 -0.43 -7.45
CA GLU A 158 -34.12 0.07 -6.52
C GLU A 158 -33.52 1.38 -7.05
N ALA A 159 -33.58 2.43 -6.25
CA ALA A 159 -32.91 3.69 -6.52
C ALA A 159 -31.81 3.89 -5.49
N ASN A 160 -30.60 4.23 -5.93
CA ASN A 160 -29.48 4.51 -5.04
C ASN A 160 -28.75 5.80 -5.42
N ILE A 161 -28.21 6.47 -4.41
CA ILE A 161 -27.31 7.60 -4.53
C ILE A 161 -26.15 7.38 -3.58
N GLY A 162 -24.92 7.56 -4.07
CA GLY A 162 -23.72 7.33 -3.27
C GLY A 162 -22.68 8.41 -3.47
N VAL A 163 -21.87 8.60 -2.41
CA VAL A 163 -20.70 9.47 -2.40
C VAL A 163 -19.50 8.59 -2.07
N THR A 164 -18.47 8.68 -2.86
CA THR A 164 -17.19 8.01 -2.63
C THR A 164 -16.16 9.03 -2.19
N ASN A 165 -15.29 8.64 -1.23
CA ASN A 165 -14.25 9.53 -0.70
C ASN A 165 -14.87 10.83 -0.14
N ALA A 166 -15.74 10.70 0.85
CA ALA A 166 -16.62 11.77 1.36
C ALA A 166 -15.89 12.90 2.11
N TYR A 167 -14.55 12.84 2.25
CA TYR A 167 -13.69 13.89 2.84
C TYR A 167 -12.31 13.92 2.22
#